data_a372201c8de7cb40b92e00d185c59fbf
#
_entry.id   a372201c8de7cb40b92e00d185c59fbf
#
_cell.length_a   1.000
_cell.length_b   1.000
_cell.length_c   1.000
_cell.angle_alpha   90.00
_cell.angle_beta   90.00
_cell.angle_gamma   90.00
#
_symmetry.space_group_name_H-M   'P 1'
#
loop_
_entity.id
_entity.type
_entity.pdbx_description
1 polymer ?
#
loop_
_entity_poly.entity_id
_entity_poly.type
_entity_poly.pdbx_seq_one_letter_code
_entity_poly.pdbx_strand_id
1 'polypeptide(L)'
;IFCTHSDLKNPMDAVAYVWKLVKKYEGECNHDKFITELEIVDTIVRRAMEEHGLDYDIDEIKRVWEESWIHEPLFDDVRGFFEKCPLPIYMITNDGVYYAEKSMEEKGLKPAGIISADMVRAYKPCREIFEKALEVAGCKPEEAVHIGDSVVSDVEGASAVGIQPVLIDRSGKEKCDKAIVVKSLDEVINLIK
;
A
#
# COMPACT_ATOMS: atom_id res chain seq x y z
N ILE A 1 -11.03 -17.24 -8.41
CA ILE A 1 -11.33 -17.02 -9.83
C ILE A 1 -10.16 -17.51 -10.69
N PHE A 2 -8.94 -16.96 -10.61
CA PHE A 2 -7.79 -17.35 -11.44
C PHE A 2 -7.45 -18.85 -11.40
N CYS A 3 -7.64 -19.52 -10.26
CA CYS A 3 -7.27 -20.92 -10.08
C CYS A 3 -8.22 -21.93 -10.74
N THR A 4 -9.43 -21.52 -11.11
CA THR A 4 -10.45 -22.44 -11.62
C THR A 4 -10.28 -22.72 -13.12
N HIS A 5 -9.62 -21.84 -13.86
CA HIS A 5 -9.59 -21.87 -15.32
C HIS A 5 -8.18 -21.62 -15.91
N SER A 6 -7.14 -21.54 -15.09
CA SER A 6 -5.76 -21.35 -15.52
C SER A 6 -4.86 -22.52 -15.12
N ASP A 7 -3.64 -22.55 -15.66
CA ASP A 7 -2.57 -23.46 -15.23
C ASP A 7 -2.09 -23.17 -13.78
N LEU A 8 -2.50 -22.03 -13.22
CA LEU A 8 -2.24 -21.62 -11.82
C LEU A 8 -3.18 -22.36 -10.87
N LYS A 9 -2.91 -23.65 -10.65
CA LYS A 9 -3.77 -24.54 -9.84
C LYS A 9 -3.72 -24.25 -8.33
N ASN A 10 -2.67 -23.56 -7.87
CA ASN A 10 -2.52 -23.18 -6.48
C ASN A 10 -2.94 -21.70 -6.30
N PRO A 11 -3.88 -21.39 -5.38
CA PRO A 11 -4.29 -20.01 -5.10
C PRO A 11 -3.12 -19.08 -4.75
N MET A 12 -2.11 -19.57 -4.03
CA MET A 12 -0.94 -18.77 -3.66
C MET A 12 -0.07 -18.40 -4.86
N ASP A 13 0.05 -19.29 -5.87
CA ASP A 13 0.78 -19.00 -7.10
C ASP A 13 0.06 -17.94 -7.93
N ALA A 14 -1.28 -17.98 -7.96
CA ALA A 14 -2.09 -16.96 -8.60
C ALA A 14 -1.95 -15.59 -7.93
N VAL A 15 -1.98 -15.54 -6.61
CA VAL A 15 -1.74 -14.31 -5.83
C VAL A 15 -0.33 -13.77 -6.11
N ALA A 16 0.68 -14.62 -6.07
CA ALA A 16 2.08 -14.22 -6.34
C ALA A 16 2.26 -13.69 -7.79
N TYR A 17 1.59 -14.32 -8.77
CA TYR A 17 1.60 -13.87 -10.17
C TYR A 17 0.99 -12.45 -10.29
N VAL A 18 -0.19 -12.24 -9.71
CA VAL A 18 -0.88 -10.94 -9.76
C VAL A 18 -0.04 -9.87 -9.04
N TRP A 19 0.46 -10.15 -7.83
CA TRP A 19 1.30 -9.22 -7.08
C TRP A 19 2.56 -8.81 -7.85
N LYS A 20 3.21 -9.77 -8.52
CA LYS A 20 4.37 -9.49 -9.37
C LYS A 20 4.04 -8.51 -10.49
N LEU A 21 2.85 -8.64 -11.11
CA LEU A 21 2.42 -7.73 -12.16
C LEU A 21 2.03 -6.35 -11.60
N VAL A 22 1.33 -6.29 -10.47
CA VAL A 22 1.01 -5.03 -9.78
C VAL A 22 2.31 -4.26 -9.53
N LYS A 23 3.28 -4.86 -8.86
CA LYS A 23 4.58 -4.22 -8.57
C LYS A 23 5.34 -3.79 -9.82
N LYS A 24 5.24 -4.56 -10.91
CA LYS A 24 5.83 -4.17 -12.19
C LYS A 24 5.18 -2.90 -12.74
N TYR A 25 3.85 -2.86 -12.79
CA TYR A 25 3.13 -1.71 -13.34
C TYR A 25 3.24 -0.47 -12.44
N GLU A 26 3.21 -0.60 -11.13
CA GLU A 26 3.51 0.49 -10.19
C GLU A 26 4.90 1.08 -10.45
N GLY A 27 5.90 0.25 -10.76
CA GLY A 27 7.26 0.71 -11.10
C GLY A 27 7.38 1.39 -12.46
N GLU A 28 6.54 1.01 -13.44
CA GLU A 28 6.61 1.51 -14.83
C GLU A 28 5.64 2.67 -15.11
N CYS A 29 4.53 2.76 -14.35
CA CYS A 29 3.42 3.68 -14.61
C CYS A 29 3.45 4.86 -13.63
N ASN A 30 4.41 5.75 -13.81
CA ASN A 30 4.56 6.96 -13.00
C ASN A 30 4.63 8.22 -13.87
N HIS A 31 4.32 9.37 -13.30
CA HIS A 31 4.36 10.70 -13.93
C HIS A 31 3.46 10.75 -15.18
N ASP A 32 4.02 11.02 -16.33
CA ASP A 32 3.28 11.14 -17.62
C ASP A 32 2.64 9.82 -18.05
N LYS A 33 3.17 8.68 -17.56
CA LYS A 33 2.64 7.33 -17.82
C LYS A 33 1.73 6.83 -16.71
N PHE A 34 1.42 7.65 -15.74
CA PHE A 34 0.60 7.25 -14.60
C PHE A 34 -0.77 6.77 -15.06
N ILE A 35 -1.13 5.59 -14.63
CA ILE A 35 -2.49 5.03 -14.65
C ILE A 35 -2.85 4.67 -13.22
N THR A 36 -4.12 4.71 -12.89
CA THR A 36 -4.63 4.37 -11.56
C THR A 36 -4.46 2.87 -11.26
N GLU A 37 -4.47 2.50 -10.00
CA GLU A 37 -4.36 1.08 -9.62
C GLU A 37 -5.50 0.24 -10.18
N LEU A 38 -6.71 0.81 -10.31
CA LEU A 38 -7.83 0.13 -10.96
C LEU A 38 -7.60 -0.10 -12.48
N GLU A 39 -6.91 0.82 -13.15
CA GLU A 39 -6.47 0.63 -14.55
C GLU A 39 -5.33 -0.40 -14.64
N ILE A 40 -4.46 -0.49 -13.64
CA ILE A 40 -3.47 -1.57 -13.52
C ILE A 40 -4.18 -2.92 -13.39
N VAL A 41 -5.20 -3.02 -12.54
CA VAL A 41 -6.03 -4.24 -12.39
C VAL A 41 -6.67 -4.63 -13.73
N ASP A 42 -7.30 -3.70 -14.44
CA ASP A 42 -7.88 -3.94 -15.76
C ASP A 42 -6.82 -4.50 -16.73
N THR A 43 -5.65 -3.89 -16.75
CA THR A 43 -4.53 -4.32 -17.62
C THR A 43 -4.06 -5.73 -17.27
N ILE A 44 -3.93 -6.05 -15.99
CA ILE A 44 -3.50 -7.38 -15.52
C ILE A 44 -4.54 -8.45 -15.89
N VAL A 45 -5.82 -8.15 -15.69
CA VAL A 45 -6.91 -9.09 -15.99
C VAL A 45 -6.96 -9.39 -17.49
N ARG A 46 -6.94 -8.35 -18.35
CA ARG A 46 -6.93 -8.53 -19.82
C ARG A 46 -5.73 -9.35 -20.27
N ARG A 47 -4.56 -9.05 -19.73
CA ARG A 47 -3.35 -9.80 -20.04
C ARG A 47 -3.47 -11.27 -19.61
N ALA A 48 -3.98 -11.54 -18.41
CA ALA A 48 -4.19 -12.91 -17.95
C ALA A 48 -5.22 -13.66 -18.82
N MET A 49 -6.27 -12.99 -19.27
CA MET A 49 -7.26 -13.56 -20.20
C MET A 49 -6.60 -13.94 -21.53
N GLU A 50 -5.79 -13.06 -22.10
CA GLU A 50 -5.08 -13.32 -23.37
C GLU A 50 -4.04 -14.44 -23.23
N GLU A 51 -3.19 -14.40 -22.20
CA GLU A 51 -2.09 -15.37 -22.00
C GLU A 51 -2.60 -16.78 -21.68
N HIS A 52 -3.76 -16.90 -21.00
CA HIS A 52 -4.30 -18.18 -20.54
C HIS A 52 -5.61 -18.59 -21.20
N GLY A 53 -6.10 -17.83 -22.20
CA GLY A 53 -7.35 -18.14 -22.91
C GLY A 53 -8.58 -18.11 -22.00
N LEU A 54 -8.63 -17.18 -21.05
CA LEU A 54 -9.67 -17.06 -20.04
C LEU A 54 -10.74 -16.08 -20.50
N ASP A 55 -11.98 -16.30 -20.04
CA ASP A 55 -13.11 -15.41 -20.28
C ASP A 55 -13.70 -15.00 -18.92
N TYR A 56 -13.42 -13.76 -18.50
CA TYR A 56 -13.88 -13.19 -17.24
C TYR A 56 -14.66 -11.91 -17.47
N ASP A 57 -15.64 -11.68 -16.63
CA ASP A 57 -16.25 -10.36 -16.47
C ASP A 57 -15.25 -9.42 -15.74
N ILE A 58 -14.62 -8.54 -16.51
CA ILE A 58 -13.62 -7.61 -16.01
C ILE A 58 -14.23 -6.64 -15.00
N ASP A 59 -15.47 -6.20 -15.22
CA ASP A 59 -16.14 -5.26 -14.32
C ASP A 59 -16.48 -5.94 -12.98
N GLU A 60 -16.83 -7.22 -13.00
CA GLU A 60 -17.00 -8.00 -11.77
C GLU A 60 -15.68 -8.12 -10.98
N ILE A 61 -14.57 -8.42 -11.67
CA ILE A 61 -13.26 -8.52 -11.01
C ILE A 61 -12.86 -7.18 -10.41
N LYS A 62 -13.01 -6.09 -11.16
CA LYS A 62 -12.71 -4.74 -10.68
C LYS A 62 -13.52 -4.40 -9.42
N ARG A 63 -14.82 -4.68 -9.44
CA ARG A 63 -15.70 -4.48 -8.27
C ARG A 63 -15.23 -5.27 -7.04
N VAL A 64 -14.86 -6.54 -7.22
CA VAL A 64 -14.32 -7.36 -6.10
C VAL A 64 -13.03 -6.77 -5.57
N TRP A 65 -12.19 -6.20 -6.43
CA TRP A 65 -10.96 -5.54 -6.03
C TRP A 65 -11.22 -4.26 -5.25
N GLU A 66 -12.11 -3.40 -5.74
CA GLU A 66 -12.55 -2.17 -5.04
C GLU A 66 -13.15 -2.49 -3.67
N GLU A 67 -14.02 -3.50 -3.59
CA GLU A 67 -14.59 -3.97 -2.32
C GLU A 67 -13.50 -4.47 -1.36
N SER A 68 -12.45 -5.14 -1.86
CA SER A 68 -11.35 -5.60 -1.02
C SER A 68 -10.57 -4.42 -0.41
N TRP A 69 -10.26 -3.37 -1.16
CA TRP A 69 -9.58 -2.18 -0.63
C TRP A 69 -10.38 -1.48 0.47
N ILE A 70 -11.71 -1.45 0.34
CA ILE A 70 -12.57 -0.81 1.33
C ILE A 70 -12.76 -1.69 2.57
N HIS A 71 -13.03 -2.98 2.40
CA HIS A 71 -13.51 -3.88 3.45
C HIS A 71 -12.44 -4.77 4.09
N GLU A 72 -11.16 -4.67 3.66
CA GLU A 72 -10.08 -5.44 4.26
C GLU A 72 -10.04 -5.25 5.78
N PRO A 73 -9.98 -6.34 6.58
CA PRO A 73 -10.01 -6.24 8.03
C PRO A 73 -8.75 -5.55 8.58
N LEU A 74 -8.92 -4.84 9.68
CA LEU A 74 -7.79 -4.26 10.41
C LEU A 74 -7.03 -5.36 11.17
N PHE A 75 -5.73 -5.20 11.28
CA PHE A 75 -4.96 -5.92 12.30
C PHE A 75 -5.36 -5.46 13.71
N ASP A 76 -5.24 -6.35 14.68
CA ASP A 76 -5.72 -6.13 16.06
C ASP A 76 -5.11 -4.90 16.74
N ASP A 77 -3.88 -4.53 16.38
CA ASP A 77 -3.12 -3.43 16.98
C ASP A 77 -3.43 -2.05 16.38
N VAL A 78 -4.14 -1.97 15.24
CA VAL A 78 -4.38 -0.72 14.53
C VAL A 78 -5.24 0.26 15.33
N ARG A 79 -6.36 -0.18 15.88
CA ARG A 79 -7.25 0.69 16.68
C ARG A 79 -6.53 1.25 17.89
N GLY A 80 -5.83 0.37 18.62
CA GLY A 80 -5.06 0.77 19.78
C GLY A 80 -3.93 1.75 19.43
N PHE A 81 -3.33 1.61 18.25
CA PHE A 81 -2.34 2.56 17.76
C PHE A 81 -2.94 3.95 17.51
N PHE A 82 -4.06 4.04 16.79
CA PHE A 82 -4.73 5.31 16.51
C PHE A 82 -5.19 6.02 17.79
N GLU A 83 -5.61 5.28 18.83
CA GLU A 83 -6.06 5.83 20.11
C GLU A 83 -4.89 6.33 20.99
N LYS A 84 -3.74 5.66 20.94
CA LYS A 84 -2.61 5.90 21.87
C LYS A 84 -1.50 6.74 21.26
N CYS A 85 -1.43 6.85 19.93
CA CYS A 85 -0.38 7.60 19.27
C CYS A 85 -0.48 9.09 19.62
N PRO A 86 0.55 9.70 20.21
CA PRO A 86 0.51 11.10 20.59
C PRO A 86 0.72 12.06 19.40
N LEU A 87 1.09 11.51 18.23
CA LEU A 87 1.41 12.28 17.03
C LEU A 87 0.27 12.16 16.01
N PRO A 88 0.10 13.16 15.13
CA PRO A 88 -0.84 13.05 14.03
C PRO A 88 -0.43 11.94 13.07
N ILE A 89 -1.40 11.11 12.67
CA ILE A 89 -1.19 9.98 11.77
C ILE A 89 -1.62 10.38 10.36
N TYR A 90 -0.70 10.28 9.41
CA TYR A 90 -0.97 10.45 7.98
C TYR A 90 -0.85 9.09 7.28
N MET A 91 -1.80 8.80 6.41
CA MET A 91 -1.78 7.58 5.59
C MET A 91 -1.09 7.87 4.26
N ILE A 92 -0.18 6.99 3.83
CA ILE A 92 0.42 7.03 2.49
C ILE A 92 0.09 5.70 1.81
N THR A 93 -0.65 5.73 0.72
CA THR A 93 -1.10 4.53 0.01
C THR A 93 -0.85 4.60 -1.49
N ASN A 94 -0.67 3.44 -2.11
CA ASN A 94 -0.70 3.30 -3.58
C ASN A 94 -2.13 3.23 -4.11
N ASP A 95 -3.09 2.86 -3.27
CA ASP A 95 -4.52 2.82 -3.62
C ASP A 95 -5.05 4.23 -3.90
N GLY A 96 -6.13 4.32 -4.67
CA GLY A 96 -6.80 5.59 -4.92
C GLY A 96 -7.37 6.22 -3.63
N VAL A 97 -7.32 7.56 -3.55
CA VAL A 97 -7.75 8.30 -2.34
C VAL A 97 -9.17 7.95 -1.93
N TYR A 98 -10.07 7.78 -2.90
CA TYR A 98 -11.47 7.43 -2.64
C TYR A 98 -11.61 6.13 -1.82
N TYR A 99 -10.87 5.08 -2.18
CA TYR A 99 -10.93 3.78 -1.49
C TYR A 99 -10.34 3.87 -0.09
N ALA A 100 -9.22 4.57 0.05
CA ALA A 100 -8.59 4.79 1.36
C ALA A 100 -9.49 5.59 2.30
N GLU A 101 -10.14 6.66 1.83
CA GLU A 101 -11.10 7.45 2.62
C GLU A 101 -12.30 6.60 3.05
N LYS A 102 -12.89 5.84 2.13
CA LYS A 102 -14.01 4.94 2.43
C LYS A 102 -13.64 3.85 3.43
N SER A 103 -12.47 3.27 3.28
CA SER A 103 -11.94 2.27 4.21
C SER A 103 -11.79 2.85 5.62
N MET A 104 -11.21 4.04 5.76
CA MET A 104 -11.05 4.70 7.06
C MET A 104 -12.40 5.11 7.67
N GLU A 105 -13.32 5.62 6.86
CA GLU A 105 -14.69 5.97 7.29
C GLU A 105 -15.43 4.74 7.87
N GLU A 106 -15.45 3.62 7.13
CA GLU A 106 -16.10 2.38 7.55
C GLU A 106 -15.52 1.85 8.87
N LYS A 107 -14.18 1.91 9.00
CA LYS A 107 -13.47 1.44 10.17
C LYS A 107 -13.53 2.41 11.35
N GLY A 108 -14.09 3.60 11.15
CA GLY A 108 -14.16 4.65 12.18
C GLY A 108 -12.79 5.20 12.58
N LEU A 109 -11.79 5.10 11.68
CA LEU A 109 -10.46 5.65 11.88
C LEU A 109 -10.38 7.05 11.28
N LYS A 110 -9.65 7.94 11.93
CA LYS A 110 -9.53 9.35 11.51
C LYS A 110 -8.06 9.76 11.42
N PRO A 111 -7.38 9.44 10.31
CA PRO A 111 -6.06 9.98 10.06
C PRO A 111 -6.14 11.52 9.91
N ALA A 112 -5.03 12.20 10.20
CA ALA A 112 -4.90 13.65 10.00
C ALA A 112 -4.89 14.04 8.50
N GLY A 113 -4.50 13.10 7.64
CA GLY A 113 -4.56 13.23 6.19
C GLY A 113 -4.31 11.89 5.51
N ILE A 114 -4.72 11.80 4.24
CA ILE A 114 -4.46 10.66 3.36
C ILE A 114 -3.76 11.17 2.12
N ILE A 115 -2.63 10.57 1.79
CA ILE A 115 -1.85 10.85 0.60
C ILE A 115 -1.82 9.58 -0.25
N SER A 116 -2.29 9.68 -1.47
CA SER A 116 -2.42 8.56 -2.39
C SER A 116 -1.63 8.78 -3.68
N ALA A 117 -1.32 7.69 -4.38
CA ALA A 117 -0.55 7.74 -5.61
C ALA A 117 -1.23 8.57 -6.70
N ASP A 118 -2.56 8.57 -6.78
CA ASP A 118 -3.33 9.35 -7.76
C ASP A 118 -3.21 10.87 -7.53
N MET A 119 -3.00 11.34 -6.30
CA MET A 119 -2.80 12.75 -6.00
C MET A 119 -1.50 13.31 -6.59
N VAL A 120 -0.46 12.50 -6.66
CA VAL A 120 0.88 12.90 -7.12
C VAL A 120 1.28 12.25 -8.45
N ARG A 121 0.45 11.35 -8.97
CA ARG A 121 0.70 10.56 -10.19
C ARG A 121 2.00 9.76 -10.09
N ALA A 122 2.27 9.20 -8.91
CA ALA A 122 3.46 8.39 -8.64
C ALA A 122 3.22 7.43 -7.48
N TYR A 123 3.60 6.18 -7.69
CA TYR A 123 3.52 5.12 -6.70
C TYR A 123 4.73 5.12 -5.75
N LYS A 124 4.58 4.64 -4.51
CA LYS A 124 5.73 4.28 -3.68
C LYS A 124 6.61 3.27 -4.42
N PRO A 125 7.94 3.41 -4.46
CA PRO A 125 8.79 4.26 -3.63
C PRO A 125 9.15 5.63 -4.23
N CYS A 126 8.42 6.15 -5.22
CA CYS A 126 8.72 7.47 -5.78
C CYS A 126 8.71 8.55 -4.70
N ARG A 127 9.66 9.49 -4.81
CA ARG A 127 9.86 10.55 -3.79
C ARG A 127 8.63 11.43 -3.61
N GLU A 128 7.93 11.70 -4.69
CA GLU A 128 6.82 12.66 -4.79
C GLU A 128 5.71 12.39 -3.78
N ILE A 129 5.38 11.11 -3.52
CA ILE A 129 4.33 10.76 -2.58
C ILE A 129 4.75 11.04 -1.13
N PHE A 130 6.02 10.82 -0.78
CA PHE A 130 6.57 11.11 0.54
C PHE A 130 6.78 12.62 0.75
N GLU A 131 7.29 13.33 -0.26
CA GLU A 131 7.42 14.78 -0.24
C GLU A 131 6.06 15.47 -0.08
N LYS A 132 5.03 14.95 -0.76
CA LYS A 132 3.65 15.42 -0.60
C LYS A 132 3.12 15.16 0.80
N ALA A 133 3.44 14.04 1.40
CA ALA A 133 3.06 13.74 2.78
C ALA A 133 3.70 14.73 3.77
N LEU A 134 4.98 15.05 3.61
CA LEU A 134 5.67 16.06 4.42
C LEU A 134 5.07 17.47 4.23
N GLU A 135 4.74 17.84 2.98
CA GLU A 135 4.07 19.10 2.67
C GLU A 135 2.73 19.22 3.40
N VAL A 136 1.88 18.17 3.30
CA VAL A 136 0.55 18.14 3.92
C VAL A 136 0.65 18.11 5.45
N ALA A 137 1.63 17.38 6.00
CA ALA A 137 1.87 17.33 7.43
C ALA A 137 2.50 18.63 7.97
N GLY A 138 3.10 19.43 7.11
CA GLY A 138 3.78 20.67 7.51
C GLY A 138 5.01 20.43 8.36
N CYS A 139 5.71 19.31 8.16
CA CYS A 139 6.88 18.92 8.94
C CYS A 139 8.10 18.63 8.04
N LYS A 140 9.28 18.59 8.68
CA LYS A 140 10.52 18.21 8.01
C LYS A 140 10.72 16.69 8.07
N PRO A 141 11.55 16.11 7.19
CA PRO A 141 11.82 14.68 7.19
C PRO A 141 12.28 14.12 8.54
N GLU A 142 13.15 14.84 9.24
CA GLU A 142 13.67 14.44 10.55
C GLU A 142 12.65 14.51 11.71
N GLU A 143 11.49 15.10 11.46
CA GLU A 143 10.37 15.21 12.40
C GLU A 143 9.30 14.13 12.14
N ALA A 144 9.51 13.30 11.11
CA ALA A 144 8.57 12.26 10.68
C ALA A 144 9.17 10.85 10.82
N VAL A 145 8.29 9.89 11.06
CA VAL A 145 8.59 8.46 10.99
C VAL A 145 7.63 7.83 10.00
N HIS A 146 8.15 7.06 9.05
CA HIS A 146 7.31 6.27 8.14
C HIS A 146 7.26 4.82 8.59
N ILE A 147 6.05 4.28 8.73
CA ILE A 147 5.81 2.89 9.12
C ILE A 147 5.21 2.17 7.91
N GLY A 148 5.85 1.10 7.47
CA GLY A 148 5.35 0.29 6.37
C GLY A 148 5.88 -1.14 6.42
N ASP A 149 5.35 -2.01 5.57
CA ASP A 149 5.68 -3.45 5.54
C ASP A 149 6.55 -3.85 4.35
N SER A 150 6.82 -2.93 3.43
CA SER A 150 7.63 -3.18 2.24
C SER A 150 9.00 -2.53 2.33
N VAL A 151 10.06 -3.35 2.20
CA VAL A 151 11.43 -2.82 2.15
C VAL A 151 11.61 -1.86 0.97
N VAL A 152 11.09 -2.20 -0.21
CA VAL A 152 11.24 -1.35 -1.40
C VAL A 152 10.31 -0.14 -1.35
N SER A 153 9.00 -0.38 -1.19
CA SER A 153 8.01 0.70 -1.29
C SER A 153 8.08 1.68 -0.12
N ASP A 154 8.32 1.19 1.11
CA ASP A 154 8.24 2.01 2.31
C ASP A 154 9.62 2.40 2.84
N VAL A 155 10.52 1.43 3.07
CA VAL A 155 11.82 1.73 3.69
C VAL A 155 12.70 2.53 2.73
N GLU A 156 12.85 2.09 1.49
CA GLU A 156 13.71 2.79 0.52
C GLU A 156 13.08 4.13 0.10
N GLY A 157 11.74 4.16 -0.08
CA GLY A 157 11.03 5.39 -0.43
C GLY A 157 11.14 6.47 0.64
N ALA A 158 10.85 6.16 1.89
CA ALA A 158 10.99 7.09 3.02
C ALA A 158 12.44 7.54 3.23
N SER A 159 13.40 6.61 3.17
CA SER A 159 14.83 6.92 3.29
C SER A 159 15.32 7.87 2.21
N ALA A 160 14.81 7.74 0.97
CA ALA A 160 15.21 8.59 -0.16
C ALA A 160 14.87 10.07 0.03
N VAL A 161 13.91 10.40 0.90
CA VAL A 161 13.54 11.77 1.26
C VAL A 161 14.00 12.19 2.66
N GLY A 162 14.73 11.31 3.36
CA GLY A 162 15.29 11.59 4.68
C GLY A 162 14.34 11.30 5.86
N ILE A 163 13.20 10.66 5.63
CA ILE A 163 12.31 10.20 6.69
C ILE A 163 12.88 8.92 7.32
N GLN A 164 12.86 8.82 8.66
CA GLN A 164 13.24 7.60 9.37
C GLN A 164 12.22 6.48 9.10
N PRO A 165 12.62 5.35 8.46
CA PRO A 165 11.70 4.24 8.24
C PRO A 165 11.64 3.30 9.44
N VAL A 166 10.46 2.75 9.68
CA VAL A 166 10.19 1.61 10.57
C VAL A 166 9.53 0.52 9.73
N LEU A 167 10.16 -0.64 9.64
CA LEU A 167 9.61 -1.81 8.95
C LEU A 167 8.76 -2.62 9.92
N ILE A 168 7.48 -2.79 9.60
CA ILE A 168 6.60 -3.67 10.35
C ILE A 168 6.61 -5.06 9.72
N ASP A 169 7.31 -6.00 10.35
CA ASP A 169 7.34 -7.42 9.94
C ASP A 169 6.59 -8.29 10.94
N ARG A 170 5.30 -8.48 10.70
CA ARG A 170 4.43 -9.32 11.54
C ARG A 170 4.81 -10.80 11.51
N SER A 171 5.52 -11.23 10.48
CA SER A 171 5.99 -12.61 10.34
C SER A 171 7.26 -12.89 11.15
N GLY A 172 8.04 -11.87 11.47
CA GLY A 172 9.32 -11.95 12.17
C GLY A 172 10.43 -12.60 11.35
N LYS A 173 10.32 -12.59 10.02
CA LYS A 173 11.27 -13.25 9.11
C LYS A 173 12.20 -12.28 8.41
N GLU A 174 11.77 -11.02 8.27
CA GLU A 174 12.54 -9.99 7.56
C GLU A 174 13.69 -9.45 8.41
N LYS A 175 14.79 -9.17 7.73
CA LYS A 175 15.95 -8.47 8.28
C LYS A 175 16.21 -7.26 7.41
N CYS A 176 16.26 -6.09 8.01
CA CYS A 176 16.51 -4.86 7.29
C CYS A 176 17.46 -3.97 8.11
N ASP A 177 18.68 -3.79 7.62
CA ASP A 177 19.69 -2.95 8.29
C ASP A 177 19.42 -1.44 8.08
N LYS A 178 18.50 -1.10 7.16
CA LYS A 178 18.13 0.28 6.81
C LYS A 178 16.97 0.85 7.64
N ALA A 179 16.30 0.03 8.44
CA ALA A 179 15.12 0.41 9.21
C ALA A 179 15.11 -0.23 10.60
N ILE A 180 14.40 0.38 11.52
CA ILE A 180 14.02 -0.29 12.77
C ILE A 180 12.94 -1.32 12.41
N VAL A 181 13.16 -2.60 12.75
CA VAL A 181 12.21 -3.66 12.46
C VAL A 181 11.38 -3.95 13.71
N VAL A 182 10.07 -3.91 13.58
CA VAL A 182 9.09 -4.19 14.64
C VAL A 182 8.08 -5.23 14.17
N LYS A 183 7.40 -5.90 15.11
CA LYS A 183 6.37 -6.92 14.79
C LYS A 183 4.94 -6.39 14.88
N SER A 184 4.75 -5.27 15.56
CA SER A 184 3.43 -4.67 15.79
C SER A 184 3.51 -3.15 15.90
N LEU A 185 2.36 -2.49 15.73
CA LEU A 185 2.22 -1.05 15.97
C LEU A 185 2.35 -0.70 17.47
N ASP A 186 2.09 -1.64 18.38
CA ASP A 186 2.31 -1.43 19.81
C ASP A 186 3.80 -1.23 20.13
N GLU A 187 4.71 -1.88 19.40
CA GLU A 187 6.15 -1.64 19.54
C GLU A 187 6.54 -0.24 19.06
N VAL A 188 5.89 0.26 17.98
CA VAL A 188 6.13 1.63 17.48
C VAL A 188 5.77 2.68 18.52
N ILE A 189 4.68 2.51 19.26
CA ILE A 189 4.29 3.43 20.35
C ILE A 189 5.44 3.62 21.38
N ASN A 190 6.24 2.59 21.60
CA ASN A 190 7.37 2.68 22.52
C ASN A 190 8.59 3.39 21.94
N LEU A 191 8.68 3.49 20.61
CA LEU A 191 9.77 4.22 19.92
C LEU A 191 9.51 5.74 19.85
N ILE A 192 8.24 6.16 19.84
CA ILE A 192 7.82 7.57 19.64
C ILE A 192 7.40 8.28 20.94
N LYS A 193 7.71 7.70 22.09
CA LYS A 193 7.47 8.29 23.44
C LYS A 193 8.60 9.25 23.83
#